data_f6a19b09c630a259eb84da4e22a9ba77
#
_entry.id   f6a19b09c630a259eb84da4e22a9ba77
#
_cell.length_a   1.000
_cell.length_b   1.000
_cell.length_c   1.000
_cell.angle_alpha   90.00
_cell.angle_beta   90.00
_cell.angle_gamma   90.00
#
_symmetry.space_group_name_H-M   'P 1'
#
loop_
_entity.id
_entity.type
_entity.pdbx_description
1 polymer ?
#
loop_
_entity_poly.entity_id
_entity_poly.type
_entity_poly.pdbx_seq_one_letter_code
_entity_poly.pdbx_strand_id
1 'polypeptide(L)'
;MPMNPKPKTQSLFSFEFLALCLIIVAAFCNVSVFYSFYHYLGVIGIPVAWRGFLVGLEPMSAFILRLLVLPWLHVRNAMAVLIISLLLLIAVSCAYLWVTTAPAMIALRIVHGAIFVLLTSAAISLVVNFIPAEKSGQGFSAISIATMIPYAVIPPLFEAFLPFVRSEADIYAAVSIFSVAALLLLAALRGRIGEALRGMDGVLLRRPAFSEIRENFRLRSVFFLLSAIFLVYLAHATFFYFMKDLSLQIRTGDVGLFFTISMATMIAVRAFGAALFDRMNKLSTLQKALALLIPCLILLPRAAFPAAYYLSAAVYGLCLGVILPLLNALLFSASPPSLRGLNTNMTLFTMDAAYFVMPYMGGMLITSGTGFGALFYIAAGFVMLSLALIMTLSHMQRQALTAGDGTGI
;
A
#
# COMPACT_ATOMS: atom_id res chain seq x y z
N MET A 1 5.28 -10.26 -52.27
CA MET A 1 4.70 -10.36 -50.93
C MET A 1 4.76 -8.97 -50.30
N PRO A 2 3.66 -8.32 -49.98
CA PRO A 2 3.70 -7.02 -49.27
C PRO A 2 4.14 -7.25 -47.83
N MET A 3 5.17 -6.51 -47.41
CA MET A 3 5.64 -6.52 -46.04
C MET A 3 4.52 -6.02 -45.13
N ASN A 4 4.10 -6.89 -44.19
CA ASN A 4 3.17 -6.54 -43.13
C ASN A 4 3.77 -5.37 -42.33
N PRO A 5 3.08 -4.24 -42.11
CA PRO A 5 3.61 -3.13 -41.37
C PRO A 5 3.86 -3.62 -39.95
N LYS A 6 5.10 -3.42 -39.43
CA LYS A 6 5.47 -3.70 -38.05
C LYS A 6 4.42 -3.06 -37.12
N PRO A 7 3.88 -3.78 -36.14
CA PRO A 7 2.94 -3.18 -35.21
C PRO A 7 3.59 -1.97 -34.57
N LYS A 8 2.93 -0.81 -34.60
CA LYS A 8 3.37 0.42 -33.91
C LYS A 8 3.57 0.05 -32.45
N THR A 9 4.81 0.14 -31.96
CA THR A 9 5.11 -0.01 -30.53
C THR A 9 4.26 1.00 -29.77
N GLN A 10 3.22 0.53 -29.09
CA GLN A 10 2.37 1.39 -28.29
C GLN A 10 3.20 2.02 -27.17
N SER A 11 3.10 3.34 -27.02
CA SER A 11 3.76 4.05 -25.92
C SER A 11 3.09 3.65 -24.62
N LEU A 12 3.88 3.29 -23.58
CA LEU A 12 3.36 3.05 -22.23
C LEU A 12 2.70 4.33 -21.68
N PHE A 13 3.33 5.48 -21.91
CA PHE A 13 2.85 6.77 -21.42
C PHE A 13 1.82 7.35 -22.40
N SER A 14 0.74 6.60 -22.64
CA SER A 14 -0.45 7.16 -23.29
C SER A 14 -1.15 8.15 -22.36
N PHE A 15 -1.94 9.06 -22.96
CA PHE A 15 -2.71 10.02 -22.18
C PHE A 15 -3.66 9.31 -21.20
N GLU A 16 -4.29 8.22 -21.63
CA GLU A 16 -5.21 7.41 -20.84
C GLU A 16 -4.50 6.75 -19.64
N PHE A 17 -3.31 6.19 -19.84
CA PHE A 17 -2.50 5.59 -18.78
C PHE A 17 -2.09 6.62 -17.73
N LEU A 18 -1.54 7.76 -18.17
CA LEU A 18 -1.09 8.83 -17.27
C LEU A 18 -2.26 9.43 -16.48
N ALA A 19 -3.40 9.66 -17.14
CA ALA A 19 -4.57 10.19 -16.49
C ALA A 19 -5.17 9.21 -15.45
N LEU A 20 -5.18 7.91 -15.73
CA LEU A 20 -5.58 6.89 -14.76
C LEU A 20 -4.59 6.80 -13.59
N CYS A 21 -3.28 6.97 -13.83
CA CYS A 21 -2.29 7.10 -12.77
C CYS A 21 -2.55 8.35 -11.90
N LEU A 22 -2.92 9.49 -12.47
CA LEU A 22 -3.30 10.68 -11.72
C LEU A 22 -4.58 10.48 -10.90
N ILE A 23 -5.55 9.72 -11.40
CA ILE A 23 -6.75 9.33 -10.63
C ILE A 23 -6.35 8.45 -9.44
N ILE A 24 -5.39 7.54 -9.61
CA ILE A 24 -4.83 6.73 -8.52
C ILE A 24 -4.14 7.65 -7.48
N VAL A 25 -3.31 8.61 -7.90
CA VAL A 25 -2.72 9.61 -6.99
C VAL A 25 -3.82 10.31 -6.19
N ALA A 26 -4.85 10.81 -6.86
CA ALA A 26 -5.96 11.52 -6.22
C ALA A 26 -6.71 10.62 -5.21
N ALA A 27 -6.95 9.35 -5.55
CA ALA A 27 -7.56 8.39 -4.65
C ALA A 27 -6.72 8.18 -3.39
N PHE A 28 -5.40 8.00 -3.54
CA PHE A 28 -4.49 7.77 -2.42
C PHE A 28 -4.23 9.02 -1.56
N CYS A 29 -4.49 10.24 -2.06
CA CYS A 29 -4.52 11.44 -1.22
C CYS A 29 -5.57 11.31 -0.10
N ASN A 30 -6.73 10.71 -0.40
CA ASN A 30 -7.79 10.49 0.59
C ASN A 30 -7.45 9.41 1.64
N VAL A 31 -6.41 8.61 1.42
CA VAL A 31 -5.92 7.63 2.41
C VAL A 31 -4.76 8.21 3.19
N SER A 32 -3.81 8.83 2.51
CA SER A 32 -2.58 9.34 3.14
C SER A 32 -2.86 10.45 4.15
N VAL A 33 -3.98 11.16 4.04
CA VAL A 33 -4.42 12.18 5.01
C VAL A 33 -4.73 11.59 6.39
N PHE A 34 -5.06 10.30 6.50
CA PHE A 34 -5.40 9.63 7.75
C PHE A 34 -4.20 9.11 8.54
N TYR A 35 -2.96 9.49 8.18
CA TYR A 35 -1.75 9.12 8.94
C TYR A 35 -1.79 9.60 10.40
N SER A 36 -2.51 10.70 10.69
CA SER A 36 -2.70 11.28 12.03
C SER A 36 -3.99 10.84 12.71
N PHE A 37 -4.76 9.91 12.12
CA PHE A 37 -6.13 9.63 12.57
C PHE A 37 -6.21 9.10 14.01
N TYR A 38 -5.22 8.33 14.46
CA TYR A 38 -5.17 7.90 15.87
C TYR A 38 -5.08 9.10 16.81
N HIS A 39 -4.26 10.10 16.46
CA HIS A 39 -4.13 11.36 17.21
C HIS A 39 -5.44 12.14 17.20
N TYR A 40 -6.05 12.33 16.02
CA TYR A 40 -7.33 13.03 15.85
C TYR A 40 -8.44 12.45 16.75
N LEU A 41 -8.56 11.12 16.82
CA LEU A 41 -9.53 10.48 17.72
C LEU A 41 -9.31 10.87 19.19
N GLY A 42 -8.07 11.13 19.57
CA GLY A 42 -7.74 11.66 20.90
C GLY A 42 -8.20 13.08 21.10
N VAL A 43 -8.00 13.95 20.12
CA VAL A 43 -8.40 15.36 20.16
C VAL A 43 -9.91 15.52 20.28
N ILE A 44 -10.70 14.70 19.57
CA ILE A 44 -12.17 14.71 19.67
C ILE A 44 -12.74 13.95 20.90
N GLY A 45 -11.87 13.49 21.83
CA GLY A 45 -12.28 12.89 23.08
C GLY A 45 -12.67 11.40 23.01
N ILE A 46 -12.35 10.68 21.94
CA ILE A 46 -12.58 9.24 21.87
C ILE A 46 -11.66 8.52 22.88
N PRO A 47 -12.21 7.64 23.73
CA PRO A 47 -11.41 6.88 24.69
C PRO A 47 -10.31 6.06 24.01
N VAL A 48 -9.14 5.98 24.65
CA VAL A 48 -7.94 5.29 24.12
C VAL A 48 -8.25 3.85 23.70
N ALA A 49 -9.09 3.15 24.46
CA ALA A 49 -9.50 1.77 24.19
C ALA A 49 -10.19 1.58 22.83
N TRP A 50 -10.82 2.62 22.28
CA TRP A 50 -11.54 2.56 21.01
C TRP A 50 -10.72 3.03 19.81
N ARG A 51 -9.65 3.84 20.03
CA ARG A 51 -8.92 4.50 18.94
C ARG A 51 -8.30 3.50 17.98
N GLY A 52 -7.57 2.51 18.51
CA GLY A 52 -6.92 1.51 17.66
C GLY A 52 -7.92 0.70 16.83
N PHE A 53 -9.06 0.33 17.42
CA PHE A 53 -10.14 -0.36 16.70
C PHE A 53 -10.71 0.52 15.59
N LEU A 54 -11.03 1.78 15.86
CA LEU A 54 -11.59 2.72 14.88
C LEU A 54 -10.60 3.01 13.74
N VAL A 55 -9.31 3.11 14.02
CA VAL A 55 -8.28 3.25 12.99
C VAL A 55 -8.25 2.03 12.09
N GLY A 56 -8.23 0.83 12.66
CA GLY A 56 -8.16 -0.43 11.91
C GLY A 56 -9.44 -0.81 11.17
N LEU A 57 -10.58 -0.18 11.48
CA LEU A 57 -11.89 -0.59 10.97
C LEU A 57 -12.05 -0.34 9.45
N GLU A 58 -11.44 0.72 8.93
CA GLU A 58 -11.44 1.01 7.49
C GLU A 58 -10.67 -0.07 6.71
N PRO A 59 -9.39 -0.38 7.01
CA PRO A 59 -8.70 -1.45 6.31
C PRO A 59 -9.30 -2.84 6.60
N MET A 60 -9.95 -3.08 7.75
CA MET A 60 -10.72 -4.29 8.01
C MET A 60 -11.90 -4.42 7.05
N SER A 61 -12.66 -3.36 6.89
CA SER A 61 -13.78 -3.30 5.96
C SER A 61 -13.30 -3.51 4.51
N ALA A 62 -12.17 -2.88 4.15
CA ALA A 62 -11.51 -3.08 2.86
C ALA A 62 -11.10 -4.55 2.66
N PHE A 63 -10.48 -5.17 3.63
CA PHE A 63 -10.06 -6.57 3.63
C PHE A 63 -11.24 -7.53 3.37
N ILE A 64 -12.33 -7.38 4.11
CA ILE A 64 -13.52 -8.24 3.99
C ILE A 64 -14.18 -8.04 2.62
N LEU A 65 -14.39 -6.78 2.22
CA LEU A 65 -15.11 -6.46 0.98
C LEU A 65 -14.30 -6.78 -0.27
N ARG A 66 -12.97 -6.75 -0.22
CA ARG A 66 -12.13 -7.13 -1.36
C ARG A 66 -12.46 -8.54 -1.85
N LEU A 67 -12.70 -9.48 -0.95
CA LEU A 67 -13.10 -10.85 -1.31
C LEU A 67 -14.47 -10.91 -1.98
N LEU A 68 -15.39 -10.03 -1.58
CA LEU A 68 -16.77 -9.99 -2.10
C LEU A 68 -16.87 -9.21 -3.40
N VAL A 69 -16.10 -8.13 -3.54
CA VAL A 69 -16.17 -7.19 -4.67
C VAL A 69 -15.45 -7.72 -5.91
N LEU A 70 -14.31 -8.37 -5.76
CA LEU A 70 -13.50 -8.87 -6.88
C LEU A 70 -14.29 -9.71 -7.91
N PRO A 71 -15.24 -10.58 -7.52
CA PRO A 71 -16.04 -11.35 -8.47
C PRO A 71 -17.04 -10.52 -9.31
N TRP A 72 -17.44 -9.34 -8.80
CA TRP A 72 -18.48 -8.48 -9.40
C TRP A 72 -17.89 -7.37 -10.26
N LEU A 73 -16.62 -7.06 -10.06
CA LEU A 73 -15.96 -5.98 -10.75
C LEU A 73 -15.44 -6.48 -12.10
N HIS A 74 -16.02 -5.95 -13.17
CA HIS A 74 -15.61 -6.22 -14.55
C HIS A 74 -15.17 -4.92 -15.21
N VAL A 75 -14.30 -5.01 -16.20
CA VAL A 75 -13.82 -3.85 -16.96
C VAL A 75 -14.97 -2.98 -17.49
N ARG A 76 -16.10 -3.60 -17.87
CA ARG A 76 -17.31 -2.90 -18.35
C ARG A 76 -18.01 -2.04 -17.31
N ASN A 77 -17.99 -2.44 -16.03
CA ASN A 77 -18.63 -1.67 -14.94
C ASN A 77 -17.64 -0.82 -14.16
N ALA A 78 -16.33 -1.03 -14.35
CA ALA A 78 -15.26 -0.36 -13.59
C ALA A 78 -15.34 1.17 -13.69
N MET A 79 -15.69 1.72 -14.86
CA MET A 79 -15.87 3.17 -15.04
C MET A 79 -17.02 3.72 -14.17
N ALA A 80 -18.17 3.04 -14.15
CA ALA A 80 -19.31 3.47 -13.33
C ALA A 80 -19.01 3.33 -11.85
N VAL A 81 -18.37 2.21 -11.44
CA VAL A 81 -17.94 1.98 -10.07
C VAL A 81 -16.95 3.06 -9.62
N LEU A 82 -15.99 3.43 -10.46
CA LEU A 82 -15.01 4.47 -10.17
C LEU A 82 -15.68 5.84 -9.94
N ILE A 83 -16.62 6.25 -10.81
CA ILE A 83 -17.36 7.50 -10.65
C ILE A 83 -18.16 7.51 -9.36
N ILE A 84 -18.94 6.46 -9.10
CA ILE A 84 -19.79 6.35 -7.90
C ILE A 84 -18.91 6.37 -6.65
N SER A 85 -17.78 5.64 -6.65
CA SER A 85 -16.87 5.60 -5.51
C SER A 85 -16.21 6.96 -5.24
N LEU A 86 -15.85 7.73 -6.26
CA LEU A 86 -15.31 9.09 -6.08
C LEU A 86 -16.36 10.03 -5.47
N LEU A 87 -17.61 9.98 -5.93
CA LEU A 87 -18.70 10.79 -5.37
C LEU A 87 -18.97 10.43 -3.91
N LEU A 88 -19.04 9.13 -3.60
CA LEU A 88 -19.24 8.66 -2.24
C LEU A 88 -18.03 8.98 -1.34
N LEU A 89 -16.80 8.96 -1.87
CA LEU A 89 -15.60 9.33 -1.13
C LEU A 89 -15.62 10.81 -0.72
N ILE A 90 -16.09 11.71 -1.59
CA ILE A 90 -16.31 13.12 -1.24
C ILE A 90 -17.29 13.22 -0.08
N ALA A 91 -18.44 12.54 -0.18
CA ALA A 91 -19.47 12.57 0.86
C ALA A 91 -18.93 12.05 2.21
N VAL A 92 -18.19 10.94 2.20
CA VAL A 92 -17.59 10.36 3.41
C VAL A 92 -16.51 11.27 3.98
N SER A 93 -15.63 11.85 3.16
CA SER A 93 -14.61 12.79 3.62
C SER A 93 -15.21 14.01 4.30
N CYS A 94 -16.31 14.54 3.75
CA CYS A 94 -17.06 15.62 4.38
C CYS A 94 -17.78 15.19 5.66
N ALA A 95 -18.23 13.93 5.76
CA ALA A 95 -18.94 13.44 6.96
C ALA A 95 -18.09 13.47 8.23
N TYR A 96 -16.75 13.41 8.13
CA TYR A 96 -15.86 13.56 9.28
C TYR A 96 -15.99 14.92 10.00
N LEU A 97 -16.54 15.97 9.34
CA LEU A 97 -16.80 17.27 9.98
C LEU A 97 -17.83 17.19 11.10
N TRP A 98 -18.75 16.23 11.04
CA TRP A 98 -19.87 16.13 11.99
C TRP A 98 -19.82 14.89 12.87
N VAL A 99 -19.00 13.90 12.51
CA VAL A 99 -18.94 12.62 13.21
C VAL A 99 -17.86 12.68 14.30
N THR A 100 -18.31 12.78 15.56
CA THR A 100 -17.42 12.88 16.73
C THR A 100 -17.65 11.77 17.77
N THR A 101 -18.69 10.94 17.60
CA THR A 101 -19.00 9.86 18.55
C THR A 101 -18.49 8.51 18.05
N ALA A 102 -18.07 7.62 18.96
CA ALA A 102 -17.54 6.31 18.59
C ALA A 102 -18.52 5.46 17.77
N PRO A 103 -19.82 5.34 18.07
CA PRO A 103 -20.76 4.56 17.25
C PRO A 103 -20.92 5.10 15.82
N ALA A 104 -21.02 6.43 15.65
CA ALA A 104 -21.12 7.03 14.33
C ALA A 104 -19.81 6.88 13.54
N MET A 105 -18.66 6.97 14.23
CA MET A 105 -17.35 6.75 13.64
C MET A 105 -17.18 5.31 13.15
N ILE A 106 -17.71 4.30 13.86
CA ILE A 106 -17.73 2.91 13.37
C ILE A 106 -18.41 2.81 12.01
N ALA A 107 -19.62 3.35 11.89
CA ALA A 107 -20.36 3.31 10.63
C ALA A 107 -19.61 4.05 9.51
N LEU A 108 -19.06 5.24 9.82
CA LEU A 108 -18.31 6.04 8.86
C LEU A 108 -17.05 5.30 8.35
N ARG A 109 -16.30 4.67 9.24
CA ARG A 109 -15.07 3.92 8.89
C ARG A 109 -15.36 2.69 8.05
N ILE A 110 -16.45 1.96 8.34
CA ILE A 110 -16.86 0.80 7.53
C ILE A 110 -17.23 1.25 6.11
N VAL A 111 -18.03 2.30 6.00
CA VAL A 111 -18.44 2.86 4.69
C VAL A 111 -17.24 3.40 3.93
N HIS A 112 -16.32 4.09 4.60
CA HIS A 112 -15.11 4.62 3.99
C HIS A 112 -14.25 3.50 3.39
N GLY A 113 -13.96 2.44 4.16
CA GLY A 113 -13.19 1.29 3.66
C GLY A 113 -13.86 0.57 2.51
N ALA A 114 -15.19 0.43 2.54
CA ALA A 114 -15.96 -0.13 1.44
C ALA A 114 -15.79 0.68 0.14
N ILE A 115 -15.94 2.00 0.24
CA ILE A 115 -15.79 2.91 -0.90
C ILE A 115 -14.36 2.87 -1.44
N PHE A 116 -13.37 2.86 -0.56
CA PHE A 116 -11.97 2.84 -0.95
C PHE A 116 -11.57 1.58 -1.72
N VAL A 117 -12.06 0.41 -1.30
CA VAL A 117 -11.83 -0.85 -2.04
C VAL A 117 -12.46 -0.82 -3.41
N LEU A 118 -13.70 -0.34 -3.54
CA LEU A 118 -14.37 -0.19 -4.83
C LEU A 118 -13.59 0.74 -5.75
N LEU A 119 -13.16 1.88 -5.22
CA LEU A 119 -12.38 2.89 -5.94
C LEU A 119 -11.06 2.33 -6.47
N THR A 120 -10.25 1.77 -5.58
CA THR A 120 -8.91 1.27 -5.95
C THR A 120 -8.98 0.06 -6.88
N SER A 121 -9.92 -0.86 -6.63
CA SER A 121 -10.12 -2.02 -7.49
C SER A 121 -10.59 -1.62 -8.91
N ALA A 122 -11.49 -0.65 -9.01
CA ALA A 122 -11.96 -0.13 -10.30
C ALA A 122 -10.86 0.62 -11.05
N ALA A 123 -10.08 1.47 -10.36
CA ALA A 123 -8.97 2.21 -10.96
C ALA A 123 -7.88 1.28 -11.50
N ILE A 124 -7.49 0.26 -10.72
CA ILE A 124 -6.51 -0.74 -11.13
C ILE A 124 -7.03 -1.56 -12.32
N SER A 125 -8.30 -2.00 -12.26
CA SER A 125 -8.92 -2.75 -13.35
C SER A 125 -8.95 -1.98 -14.67
N LEU A 126 -9.05 -0.64 -14.62
CA LEU A 126 -8.98 0.19 -15.83
C LEU A 126 -7.55 0.41 -16.30
N VAL A 127 -6.64 0.82 -15.42
CA VAL A 127 -5.28 1.23 -15.80
C VAL A 127 -4.46 0.09 -16.38
N VAL A 128 -4.63 -1.14 -15.89
CA VAL A 128 -3.90 -2.32 -16.35
C VAL A 128 -4.14 -2.60 -17.85
N ASN A 129 -5.30 -2.26 -18.38
CA ASN A 129 -5.65 -2.46 -19.78
C ASN A 129 -4.88 -1.52 -20.75
N PHE A 130 -4.27 -0.47 -20.23
CA PHE A 130 -3.46 0.48 -20.99
C PHE A 130 -1.94 0.19 -20.91
N ILE A 131 -1.56 -0.93 -20.29
CA ILE A 131 -0.16 -1.36 -20.16
C ILE A 131 0.17 -2.32 -21.30
N PRO A 132 1.09 -1.97 -22.24
CA PRO A 132 1.58 -2.91 -23.23
C PRO A 132 2.26 -4.12 -22.56
N ALA A 133 2.02 -5.34 -23.05
CA ALA A 133 2.55 -6.56 -22.43
C ALA A 133 4.09 -6.54 -22.28
N GLU A 134 4.78 -5.97 -23.29
CA GLU A 134 6.25 -5.85 -23.30
C GLU A 134 6.80 -4.84 -22.27
N LYS A 135 5.93 -3.97 -21.76
CA LYS A 135 6.28 -2.91 -20.80
C LYS A 135 5.57 -3.07 -19.44
N SER A 136 5.09 -4.27 -19.15
CA SER A 136 4.31 -4.55 -17.94
C SER A 136 5.06 -4.18 -16.66
N GLY A 137 6.35 -4.50 -16.53
CA GLY A 137 7.18 -4.12 -15.41
C GLY A 137 7.25 -2.61 -15.19
N GLN A 138 7.43 -1.83 -16.25
CA GLN A 138 7.45 -0.37 -16.18
C GLN A 138 6.06 0.18 -15.82
N GLY A 139 4.99 -0.40 -16.37
CA GLY A 139 3.62 0.01 -16.08
C GLY A 139 3.24 -0.19 -14.62
N PHE A 140 3.50 -1.35 -14.06
CA PHE A 140 3.28 -1.62 -12.63
C PHE A 140 4.17 -0.78 -11.72
N SER A 141 5.42 -0.50 -12.13
CA SER A 141 6.30 0.42 -11.40
C SER A 141 5.73 1.84 -11.36
N ALA A 142 5.23 2.35 -12.49
CA ALA A 142 4.59 3.66 -12.55
C ALA A 142 3.33 3.74 -11.66
N ILE A 143 2.46 2.71 -11.67
CA ILE A 143 1.31 2.61 -10.77
C ILE A 143 1.78 2.61 -9.30
N SER A 144 2.81 1.83 -8.97
CA SER A 144 3.36 1.79 -7.62
C SER A 144 3.88 3.16 -7.16
N ILE A 145 4.58 3.89 -8.03
CA ILE A 145 5.03 5.26 -7.74
C ILE A 145 3.81 6.18 -7.53
N ALA A 146 2.79 6.09 -8.39
CA ALA A 146 1.57 6.89 -8.27
C ALA A 146 0.88 6.70 -6.91
N THR A 147 0.86 5.47 -6.36
CA THR A 147 0.30 5.21 -5.02
C THR A 147 1.14 5.79 -3.88
N MET A 148 2.43 6.08 -4.10
CA MET A 148 3.35 6.56 -3.05
C MET A 148 3.48 8.08 -2.99
N ILE A 149 3.25 8.78 -4.11
CA ILE A 149 3.33 10.25 -4.16
C ILE A 149 2.46 10.91 -3.07
N PRO A 150 1.20 10.50 -2.82
CA PRO A 150 0.38 11.08 -1.77
C PRO A 150 1.00 10.98 -0.37
N TYR A 151 1.65 9.87 -0.04
CA TYR A 151 2.31 9.69 1.25
C TYR A 151 3.54 10.58 1.45
N ALA A 152 4.15 11.05 0.35
CA ALA A 152 5.24 12.02 0.40
C ALA A 152 4.74 13.46 0.54
N VAL A 153 3.57 13.77 -0.04
CA VAL A 153 3.08 15.14 -0.23
C VAL A 153 2.02 15.52 0.81
N ILE A 154 1.06 14.64 1.09
CA ILE A 154 -0.09 14.97 1.95
C ILE A 154 0.32 15.22 3.41
N PRO A 155 1.17 14.41 4.09
CA PRO A 155 1.52 14.68 5.48
C PRO A 155 2.16 16.06 5.70
N PRO A 156 3.16 16.53 4.93
CA PRO A 156 3.70 17.88 5.11
C PRO A 156 2.69 18.99 4.79
N LEU A 157 1.84 18.79 3.79
CA LEU A 157 0.74 19.73 3.52
C LEU A 157 -0.25 19.77 4.67
N PHE A 158 -0.61 18.62 5.23
CA PHE A 158 -1.48 18.51 6.38
C PHE A 158 -0.95 19.32 7.58
N GLU A 159 0.32 19.10 7.97
CA GLU A 159 0.95 19.82 9.07
C GLU A 159 1.04 21.34 8.78
N ALA A 160 1.33 21.73 7.53
CA ALA A 160 1.40 23.12 7.14
C ALA A 160 0.03 23.83 7.20
N PHE A 161 -1.06 23.13 6.90
CA PHE A 161 -2.41 23.71 6.94
C PHE A 161 -3.09 23.60 8.30
N LEU A 162 -2.64 22.70 9.18
CA LEU A 162 -3.24 22.47 10.49
C LEU A 162 -3.40 23.73 11.35
N PRO A 163 -2.46 24.71 11.38
CA PRO A 163 -2.62 25.95 12.15
C PRO A 163 -3.73 26.88 11.61
N PHE A 164 -4.19 26.68 10.37
CA PHE A 164 -5.18 27.57 9.71
C PHE A 164 -6.59 27.01 9.70
N VAL A 165 -6.79 25.79 10.20
CA VAL A 165 -8.09 25.08 10.25
C VAL A 165 -8.57 24.93 11.70
N ARG A 166 -9.86 24.65 11.87
CA ARG A 166 -10.44 24.44 13.20
C ARG A 166 -10.14 23.08 13.79
N SER A 167 -10.07 22.08 12.90
CA SER A 167 -9.79 20.69 13.30
C SER A 167 -9.14 19.92 12.16
N GLU A 168 -8.56 18.74 12.46
CA GLU A 168 -8.06 17.82 11.43
C GLU A 168 -9.17 17.37 10.46
N ALA A 169 -10.44 17.34 10.91
CA ALA A 169 -11.58 16.99 10.06
C ALA A 169 -11.78 17.98 8.90
N ASP A 170 -11.44 19.26 9.07
CA ASP A 170 -11.50 20.23 7.99
C ASP A 170 -10.54 19.85 6.85
N ILE A 171 -9.35 19.31 7.20
CA ILE A 171 -8.37 18.84 6.22
C ILE A 171 -8.86 17.54 5.56
N TYR A 172 -9.48 16.61 6.30
CA TYR A 172 -10.07 15.40 5.71
C TYR A 172 -11.14 15.75 4.67
N ALA A 173 -11.97 16.75 4.97
CA ALA A 173 -12.96 17.25 4.01
C ALA A 173 -12.28 17.97 2.81
N ALA A 174 -11.27 18.81 3.07
CA ALA A 174 -10.58 19.57 2.02
C ALA A 174 -9.87 18.68 1.00
N VAL A 175 -9.32 17.52 1.43
CA VAL A 175 -8.66 16.55 0.54
C VAL A 175 -9.63 15.97 -0.50
N SER A 176 -10.95 16.05 -0.28
CA SER A 176 -11.95 15.66 -1.27
C SER A 176 -11.85 16.42 -2.59
N ILE A 177 -11.16 17.58 -2.63
CA ILE A 177 -10.88 18.33 -3.86
C ILE A 177 -10.10 17.49 -4.89
N PHE A 178 -9.24 16.58 -4.44
CA PHE A 178 -8.56 15.64 -5.34
C PHE A 178 -9.53 14.66 -6.00
N SER A 179 -10.58 14.24 -5.28
CA SER A 179 -11.65 13.41 -5.85
C SER A 179 -12.49 14.18 -6.88
N VAL A 180 -12.72 15.48 -6.66
CA VAL A 180 -13.37 16.35 -7.66
C VAL A 180 -12.49 16.47 -8.91
N ALA A 181 -11.20 16.73 -8.75
CA ALA A 181 -10.25 16.78 -9.87
C ALA A 181 -10.21 15.45 -10.65
N ALA A 182 -10.23 14.32 -9.94
CA ALA A 182 -10.30 12.98 -10.55
C ALA A 182 -11.60 12.78 -11.35
N LEU A 183 -12.75 13.24 -10.85
CA LEU A 183 -14.04 13.18 -11.57
C LEU A 183 -14.01 14.00 -12.86
N LEU A 184 -13.45 15.21 -12.83
CA LEU A 184 -13.31 16.06 -14.02
C LEU A 184 -12.40 15.38 -15.06
N LEU A 185 -11.28 14.83 -14.64
CA LEU A 185 -10.38 14.10 -15.51
C LEU A 185 -11.04 12.85 -16.09
N LEU A 186 -11.80 12.11 -15.29
CA LEU A 186 -12.53 10.92 -15.71
C LEU A 186 -13.64 11.25 -16.71
N ALA A 187 -14.33 12.38 -16.54
CA ALA A 187 -15.32 12.88 -17.50
C ALA A 187 -14.69 13.16 -18.87
N ALA A 188 -13.49 13.78 -18.87
CA ALA A 188 -12.73 14.04 -20.10
C ALA A 188 -12.26 12.75 -20.79
N LEU A 189 -11.99 11.68 -20.03
CA LEU A 189 -11.50 10.38 -20.51
C LEU A 189 -12.61 9.43 -20.99
N ARG A 190 -13.86 9.68 -20.58
CA ARG A 190 -14.97 8.71 -20.73
C ARG A 190 -15.12 8.17 -22.15
N GLY A 191 -15.03 9.04 -23.17
CA GLY A 191 -15.12 8.64 -24.57
C GLY A 191 -13.98 7.71 -24.99
N ARG A 192 -12.74 8.10 -24.72
CA ARG A 192 -11.51 7.37 -25.09
C ARG A 192 -11.42 6.01 -24.38
N ILE A 193 -11.72 5.96 -23.08
CA ILE A 193 -11.75 4.69 -22.35
C ILE A 193 -12.84 3.79 -22.90
N GLY A 194 -14.03 4.33 -23.21
CA GLY A 194 -15.13 3.56 -23.81
C GLY A 194 -14.78 2.95 -25.16
N GLU A 195 -14.04 3.66 -26.00
CA GLU A 195 -13.55 3.16 -27.29
C GLU A 195 -12.50 2.06 -27.12
N ALA A 196 -11.52 2.29 -26.23
CA ALA A 196 -10.48 1.30 -25.92
C ALA A 196 -11.07 -0.01 -25.38
N LEU A 197 -12.11 0.07 -24.54
CA LEU A 197 -12.78 -1.09 -23.94
C LEU A 197 -13.61 -1.90 -24.94
N ARG A 198 -14.13 -1.29 -26.01
CA ARG A 198 -14.90 -1.99 -27.06
C ARG A 198 -14.03 -2.93 -27.90
N GLY A 199 -12.74 -2.68 -27.97
CA GLY A 199 -11.78 -3.49 -28.72
C GLY A 199 -11.14 -4.65 -27.95
N MET A 200 -11.51 -4.86 -26.69
CA MET A 200 -10.89 -5.89 -25.85
C MET A 200 -11.67 -7.20 -25.83
N ASP A 201 -10.99 -8.30 -26.22
CA ASP A 201 -11.49 -9.66 -26.06
C ASP A 201 -11.48 -10.13 -24.60
N GLY A 202 -12.60 -10.73 -24.17
CA GLY A 202 -12.89 -11.09 -22.79
C GLY A 202 -12.17 -12.32 -22.20
N VAL A 203 -10.96 -12.68 -22.66
CA VAL A 203 -10.31 -13.99 -22.42
C VAL A 203 -9.49 -14.08 -21.11
N LEU A 204 -9.37 -13.06 -20.29
CA LEU A 204 -8.40 -13.06 -19.17
C LEU A 204 -8.95 -13.32 -17.77
N LEU A 205 -10.13 -13.91 -17.59
CA LEU A 205 -10.72 -14.19 -16.28
C LEU A 205 -11.14 -15.65 -16.05
N ARG A 206 -10.20 -16.59 -16.18
CA ARG A 206 -10.38 -17.91 -15.58
C ARG A 206 -10.19 -17.77 -14.06
N ARG A 207 -11.24 -18.05 -13.29
CA ARG A 207 -11.13 -18.17 -11.83
C ARG A 207 -10.30 -19.42 -11.49
N PRO A 208 -9.26 -19.31 -10.62
CA PRO A 208 -8.57 -20.49 -10.12
C PRO A 208 -9.57 -21.38 -9.37
N ALA A 209 -9.45 -22.71 -9.50
CA ALA A 209 -10.24 -23.65 -8.74
C ALA A 209 -9.85 -23.60 -7.26
N PHE A 210 -10.78 -23.88 -6.36
CA PHE A 210 -10.51 -23.85 -4.90
C PHE A 210 -9.41 -24.87 -4.50
N SER A 211 -9.31 -26.00 -5.20
CA SER A 211 -8.22 -26.98 -5.02
C SER A 211 -6.85 -26.37 -5.36
N GLU A 212 -6.74 -25.62 -6.47
CA GLU A 212 -5.50 -24.95 -6.88
C GLU A 212 -5.06 -23.91 -5.84
N ILE A 213 -6.03 -23.15 -5.29
CA ILE A 213 -5.78 -22.17 -4.21
C ILE A 213 -5.23 -22.88 -2.96
N ARG A 214 -5.86 -24.00 -2.56
CA ARG A 214 -5.44 -24.77 -1.38
C ARG A 214 -4.04 -25.35 -1.56
N GLU A 215 -3.72 -25.88 -2.73
CA GLU A 215 -2.39 -26.41 -3.05
C GLU A 215 -1.32 -25.33 -3.06
N ASN A 216 -1.65 -24.15 -3.59
CA ASN A 216 -0.75 -23.00 -3.59
C ASN A 216 -0.28 -22.62 -2.19
N PHE A 217 -1.18 -22.61 -1.19
CA PHE A 217 -0.82 -22.32 0.21
C PHE A 217 -0.01 -23.44 0.88
N ARG A 218 0.05 -24.65 0.31
CA ARG A 218 0.93 -25.74 0.78
C ARG A 218 2.37 -25.58 0.29
N LEU A 219 2.60 -24.76 -0.73
CA LEU A 219 3.96 -24.45 -1.17
C LEU A 219 4.69 -23.64 -0.09
N ARG A 220 5.70 -24.24 0.53
CA ARG A 220 6.45 -23.62 1.64
C ARG A 220 7.03 -22.26 1.26
N SER A 221 7.52 -22.12 0.02
CA SER A 221 8.07 -20.85 -0.48
C SER A 221 7.02 -19.75 -0.52
N VAL A 222 5.81 -20.03 -1.04
CA VAL A 222 4.71 -19.09 -1.10
C VAL A 222 4.25 -18.69 0.31
N PHE A 223 4.10 -19.68 1.20
CA PHE A 223 3.71 -19.43 2.58
C PHE A 223 4.71 -18.54 3.33
N PHE A 224 6.02 -18.84 3.25
CA PHE A 224 7.05 -18.05 3.92
C PHE A 224 7.14 -16.63 3.36
N LEU A 225 7.02 -16.45 2.04
CA LEU A 225 7.05 -15.14 1.42
C LEU A 225 5.81 -14.30 1.78
N LEU A 226 4.61 -14.87 1.75
CA LEU A 226 3.39 -14.15 2.17
C LEU A 226 3.43 -13.80 3.66
N SER A 227 3.94 -14.68 4.52
CA SER A 227 4.13 -14.41 5.93
C SER A 227 5.16 -13.30 6.17
N ALA A 228 6.28 -13.32 5.45
CA ALA A 228 7.30 -12.26 5.51
C ALA A 228 6.73 -10.91 5.05
N ILE A 229 5.95 -10.89 3.97
CA ILE A 229 5.24 -9.71 3.46
C ILE A 229 4.28 -9.16 4.53
N PHE A 230 3.48 -10.02 5.16
CA PHE A 230 2.56 -9.62 6.22
C PHE A 230 3.29 -8.97 7.40
N LEU A 231 4.39 -9.58 7.88
CA LEU A 231 5.19 -9.05 8.97
C LEU A 231 5.82 -7.69 8.64
N VAL A 232 6.31 -7.51 7.41
CA VAL A 232 6.82 -6.21 6.94
C VAL A 232 5.70 -5.17 6.89
N TYR A 233 4.50 -5.54 6.45
CA TYR A 233 3.36 -4.63 6.45
C TYR A 233 2.87 -4.29 7.87
N LEU A 234 2.97 -5.20 8.85
CA LEU A 234 2.71 -4.86 10.26
C LEU A 234 3.67 -3.76 10.77
N ALA A 235 4.97 -3.90 10.46
CA ALA A 235 5.95 -2.86 10.79
C ALA A 235 5.66 -1.53 10.06
N HIS A 236 5.25 -1.60 8.78
CA HIS A 236 4.88 -0.42 8.01
C HIS A 236 3.60 0.24 8.51
N ALA A 237 2.60 -0.52 8.93
CA ALA A 237 1.37 0.01 9.52
C ALA A 237 1.65 0.69 10.87
N THR A 238 2.60 0.15 11.68
CA THR A 238 3.07 0.84 12.90
C THR A 238 3.60 2.23 12.58
N PHE A 239 4.50 2.30 11.60
CA PHE A 239 5.05 3.55 11.13
C PHE A 239 3.95 4.50 10.65
N PHE A 240 3.04 4.03 9.82
CA PHE A 240 2.02 4.88 9.21
C PHE A 240 1.07 5.50 10.25
N TYR A 241 0.56 4.71 11.21
CA TYR A 241 -0.48 5.17 12.13
C TYR A 241 0.03 5.79 13.43
N PHE A 242 1.25 5.46 13.88
CA PHE A 242 1.76 5.89 15.19
C PHE A 242 2.97 6.82 15.10
N MET A 243 3.46 7.15 13.89
CA MET A 243 4.62 8.01 13.74
C MET A 243 4.37 9.44 14.22
N LYS A 244 3.16 9.98 14.02
CA LYS A 244 2.79 11.32 14.50
C LYS A 244 2.88 11.38 16.01
N ASP A 245 2.25 10.44 16.70
CA ASP A 245 2.23 10.40 18.17
C ASP A 245 3.64 10.14 18.75
N LEU A 246 4.45 9.28 18.10
CA LEU A 246 5.86 9.14 18.45
C LEU A 246 6.62 10.45 18.28
N SER A 247 6.46 11.15 17.15
CA SER A 247 7.13 12.43 16.87
C SER A 247 6.78 13.48 17.92
N LEU A 248 5.52 13.57 18.33
CA LEU A 248 5.06 14.44 19.42
C LEU A 248 5.67 14.05 20.79
N GLN A 249 5.87 12.76 21.04
CA GLN A 249 6.49 12.26 22.27
C GLN A 249 7.98 12.61 22.32
N ILE A 250 8.73 12.39 21.25
CA ILE A 250 10.20 12.64 21.23
C ILE A 250 10.56 14.11 20.96
N ARG A 251 9.66 14.90 20.35
CA ARG A 251 9.81 16.34 20.08
C ARG A 251 11.08 16.71 19.30
N THR A 252 11.53 15.82 18.37
CA THR A 252 12.84 15.97 17.74
C THR A 252 12.76 16.57 16.34
N GLY A 253 11.62 16.44 15.63
CA GLY A 253 11.49 16.93 14.26
C GLY A 253 10.05 16.95 13.77
N ASP A 254 9.87 17.48 12.56
CA ASP A 254 8.58 17.56 11.87
C ASP A 254 8.22 16.21 11.23
N VAL A 255 7.02 15.71 11.54
CA VAL A 255 6.53 14.41 11.06
C VAL A 255 6.19 14.45 9.56
N GLY A 256 5.70 15.58 9.06
CA GLY A 256 5.39 15.74 7.64
C GLY A 256 6.66 15.63 6.78
N LEU A 257 7.73 16.34 7.18
CA LEU A 257 9.03 16.24 6.53
C LEU A 257 9.62 14.82 6.64
N PHE A 258 9.40 14.13 7.77
CA PHE A 258 9.81 12.73 7.94
C PHE A 258 9.16 11.83 6.89
N PHE A 259 7.84 11.94 6.69
CA PHE A 259 7.12 11.21 5.64
C PHE A 259 7.63 11.55 4.24
N THR A 260 7.85 12.85 3.97
CA THR A 260 8.40 13.28 2.69
C THR A 260 9.75 12.64 2.39
N ILE A 261 10.70 12.69 3.33
CA ILE A 261 12.04 12.11 3.16
C ILE A 261 11.95 10.61 2.94
N SER A 262 11.18 9.89 3.77
CA SER A 262 11.06 8.44 3.66
C SER A 262 10.42 8.01 2.35
N MET A 263 9.35 8.68 1.91
CA MET A 263 8.67 8.34 0.66
C MET A 263 9.48 8.76 -0.57
N ALA A 264 10.10 9.94 -0.56
CA ALA A 264 10.99 10.38 -1.64
C ALA A 264 12.17 9.42 -1.84
N THR A 265 12.79 8.97 -0.73
CA THR A 265 13.86 7.98 -0.79
C THR A 265 13.35 6.65 -1.33
N MET A 266 12.18 6.19 -0.88
CA MET A 266 11.55 4.95 -1.38
C MET A 266 11.23 5.03 -2.88
N ILE A 267 10.69 6.16 -3.34
CA ILE A 267 10.41 6.41 -4.76
C ILE A 267 11.71 6.43 -5.57
N ALA A 268 12.74 7.13 -5.09
CA ALA A 268 14.04 7.19 -5.75
C ALA A 268 14.66 5.80 -5.90
N VAL A 269 14.64 4.98 -4.84
CA VAL A 269 15.14 3.60 -4.87
C VAL A 269 14.38 2.76 -5.91
N ARG A 270 13.06 2.91 -6.02
CA ARG A 270 12.25 2.19 -7.01
C ARG A 270 12.48 2.69 -8.43
N ALA A 271 12.63 3.99 -8.62
CA ALA A 271 12.84 4.59 -9.94
C ALA A 271 14.22 4.24 -10.53
N PHE A 272 15.25 4.30 -9.70
CA PHE A 272 16.64 4.11 -10.14
C PHE A 272 17.17 2.70 -9.87
N GLY A 273 16.60 1.99 -8.89
CA GLY A 273 17.05 0.66 -8.47
C GLY A 273 16.50 -0.50 -9.28
N ALA A 274 15.46 -0.32 -10.08
CA ALA A 274 14.77 -1.41 -10.79
C ALA A 274 15.73 -2.27 -11.64
N ALA A 275 16.58 -1.65 -12.45
CA ALA A 275 17.57 -2.35 -13.27
C ALA A 275 18.69 -3.03 -12.45
N LEU A 276 18.96 -2.50 -11.25
CA LEU A 276 19.96 -3.06 -10.34
C LEU A 276 19.43 -4.31 -9.63
N PHE A 277 18.13 -4.32 -9.26
CA PHE A 277 17.48 -5.46 -8.61
C PHE A 277 17.46 -6.71 -9.49
N ASP A 278 17.41 -6.57 -10.82
CA ASP A 278 17.47 -7.69 -11.75
C ASP A 278 18.83 -8.36 -11.80
N ARG A 279 19.90 -7.60 -11.54
CA ARG A 279 21.31 -8.08 -11.58
C ARG A 279 21.80 -8.59 -10.23
N MET A 280 21.18 -8.24 -9.13
CA MET A 280 21.61 -8.60 -7.77
C MET A 280 20.98 -9.94 -7.32
N ASN A 281 21.65 -10.61 -6.38
CA ASN A 281 21.06 -11.74 -5.68
C ASN A 281 19.91 -11.23 -4.80
N LYS A 282 18.68 -11.47 -5.24
CA LYS A 282 17.45 -10.96 -4.62
C LYS A 282 17.33 -11.34 -3.15
N LEU A 283 17.62 -12.61 -2.79
CA LEU A 283 17.55 -13.08 -1.41
C LEU A 283 18.60 -12.41 -0.50
N SER A 284 19.85 -12.33 -0.95
CA SER A 284 20.92 -11.71 -0.17
C SER A 284 20.67 -10.21 0.03
N THR A 285 20.20 -9.52 -1.01
CA THR A 285 19.86 -8.08 -0.93
C THR A 285 18.69 -7.84 0.00
N LEU A 286 17.65 -8.68 -0.07
CA LEU A 286 16.50 -8.62 0.82
C LEU A 286 16.91 -8.83 2.29
N GLN A 287 17.75 -9.83 2.58
CA GLN A 287 18.26 -10.08 3.94
C GLN A 287 19.03 -8.88 4.50
N LYS A 288 19.89 -8.25 3.70
CA LYS A 288 20.65 -7.05 4.11
C LYS A 288 19.72 -5.86 4.38
N ALA A 289 18.71 -5.66 3.55
CA ALA A 289 17.73 -4.57 3.72
C ALA A 289 16.87 -4.78 4.98
N LEU A 290 16.41 -6.01 5.24
CA LEU A 290 15.70 -6.36 6.48
C LEU A 290 16.59 -6.17 7.71
N ALA A 291 17.86 -6.64 7.65
CA ALA A 291 18.82 -6.48 8.74
C ALA A 291 19.12 -5.00 9.05
N LEU A 292 19.15 -4.12 8.03
CA LEU A 292 19.33 -2.68 8.22
C LEU A 292 18.08 -1.99 8.77
N LEU A 293 16.88 -2.47 8.42
CA LEU A 293 15.62 -1.90 8.91
C LEU A 293 15.42 -2.11 10.42
N ILE A 294 15.91 -3.22 10.98
CA ILE A 294 15.81 -3.54 12.41
C ILE A 294 16.42 -2.45 13.30
N PRO A 295 17.72 -2.12 13.21
CA PRO A 295 18.31 -1.06 14.03
C PRO A 295 17.68 0.31 13.73
N CYS A 296 17.25 0.58 12.50
CA CYS A 296 16.53 1.81 12.18
C CYS A 296 15.26 1.96 13.04
N LEU A 297 14.43 0.92 13.15
CA LEU A 297 13.21 0.93 13.96
C LEU A 297 13.50 0.99 15.48
N ILE A 298 14.60 0.40 15.95
CA ILE A 298 15.02 0.42 17.36
C ILE A 298 15.57 1.80 17.75
N LEU A 299 16.30 2.46 16.87
CA LEU A 299 16.94 3.75 17.16
C LEU A 299 15.98 4.92 16.99
N LEU A 300 14.97 4.82 16.13
CA LEU A 300 14.03 5.90 15.83
C LEU A 300 13.36 6.48 17.09
N PRO A 301 12.81 5.70 18.05
CA PRO A 301 12.21 6.25 19.27
C PRO A 301 13.22 6.95 20.21
N ARG A 302 14.51 6.76 19.97
CA ARG A 302 15.62 7.37 20.73
C ARG A 302 16.33 8.49 19.97
N ALA A 303 15.78 8.93 18.84
CA ALA A 303 16.39 10.01 18.06
C ALA A 303 16.38 11.32 18.85
N ALA A 304 17.52 11.68 19.42
CA ALA A 304 17.66 12.83 20.31
C ALA A 304 17.86 14.17 19.59
N PHE A 305 18.16 14.15 18.29
CA PHE A 305 18.43 15.35 17.47
C PHE A 305 17.90 15.19 16.04
N PRO A 306 17.56 16.32 15.35
CA PRO A 306 16.90 16.29 14.05
C PRO A 306 17.63 15.49 12.98
N ALA A 307 18.96 15.53 12.94
CA ALA A 307 19.73 14.78 11.94
C ALA A 307 19.55 13.27 12.09
N ALA A 308 19.53 12.71 13.31
CA ALA A 308 19.27 11.29 13.54
C ALA A 308 17.84 10.90 13.16
N TYR A 309 16.88 11.78 13.46
CA TYR A 309 15.48 11.60 13.13
C TYR A 309 15.27 11.52 11.62
N TYR A 310 15.77 12.50 10.85
CA TYR A 310 15.60 12.52 9.39
C TYR A 310 16.49 11.49 8.67
N LEU A 311 17.67 11.14 9.23
CA LEU A 311 18.46 10.02 8.72
C LEU A 311 17.70 8.69 8.85
N SER A 312 16.97 8.51 9.96
CA SER A 312 16.11 7.33 10.15
C SER A 312 14.99 7.30 9.09
N ALA A 313 14.41 8.44 8.70
CA ALA A 313 13.44 8.52 7.62
C ALA A 313 14.04 8.07 6.27
N ALA A 314 15.23 8.54 5.95
CA ALA A 314 15.92 8.15 4.71
C ALA A 314 16.28 6.65 4.70
N VAL A 315 16.83 6.13 5.79
CA VAL A 315 17.17 4.70 5.93
C VAL A 315 15.92 3.83 5.85
N TYR A 316 14.84 4.23 6.51
CA TYR A 316 13.55 3.54 6.43
C TYR A 316 13.02 3.49 4.99
N GLY A 317 13.01 4.62 4.28
CA GLY A 317 12.60 4.72 2.89
C GLY A 317 13.45 3.86 1.96
N LEU A 318 14.78 3.88 2.15
CA LEU A 318 15.72 3.03 1.41
C LEU A 318 15.41 1.54 1.63
N CYS A 319 15.26 1.12 2.88
CA CYS A 319 14.97 -0.28 3.22
C CYS A 319 13.66 -0.75 2.59
N LEU A 320 12.55 -0.03 2.77
CA LEU A 320 11.25 -0.43 2.21
C LEU A 320 11.19 -0.28 0.69
N GLY A 321 11.95 0.67 0.12
CA GLY A 321 12.15 0.81 -1.32
C GLY A 321 12.73 -0.46 -1.96
N VAL A 322 13.58 -1.18 -1.22
CA VAL A 322 14.20 -2.44 -1.62
C VAL A 322 13.35 -3.66 -1.23
N ILE A 323 12.88 -3.73 0.03
CA ILE A 323 12.24 -4.92 0.61
C ILE A 323 10.96 -5.30 -0.13
N LEU A 324 10.04 -4.36 -0.31
CA LEU A 324 8.72 -4.66 -0.88
C LEU A 324 8.79 -5.14 -2.34
N PRO A 325 9.55 -4.48 -3.26
CA PRO A 325 9.69 -5.00 -4.63
C PRO A 325 10.37 -6.36 -4.70
N LEU A 326 11.39 -6.61 -3.87
CA LEU A 326 12.09 -7.90 -3.88
C LEU A 326 11.22 -9.03 -3.32
N LEU A 327 10.44 -8.80 -2.27
CA LEU A 327 9.48 -9.78 -1.76
C LEU A 327 8.43 -10.14 -2.82
N ASN A 328 7.88 -9.13 -3.53
CA ASN A 328 6.93 -9.34 -4.61
C ASN A 328 7.55 -10.10 -5.79
N ALA A 329 8.78 -9.77 -6.18
CA ALA A 329 9.50 -10.45 -7.25
C ALA A 329 9.80 -11.92 -6.90
N LEU A 330 10.19 -12.19 -5.64
CA LEU A 330 10.41 -13.55 -5.16
C LEU A 330 9.10 -14.35 -5.10
N LEU A 331 8.02 -13.74 -4.62
CA LEU A 331 6.69 -14.37 -4.61
C LEU A 331 6.22 -14.70 -6.03
N PHE A 332 6.37 -13.77 -6.96
CA PHE A 332 6.04 -13.98 -8.37
C PHE A 332 6.84 -15.14 -8.98
N SER A 333 8.15 -15.22 -8.68
CA SER A 333 9.03 -16.29 -9.16
C SER A 333 8.71 -17.65 -8.54
N ALA A 334 8.35 -17.68 -7.25
CA ALA A 334 7.97 -18.89 -6.53
C ALA A 334 6.55 -19.39 -6.86
N SER A 335 5.75 -18.56 -7.56
CA SER A 335 4.36 -18.88 -7.88
C SER A 335 4.23 -19.67 -9.17
N PRO A 336 3.41 -20.74 -9.21
CA PRO A 336 3.01 -21.36 -10.46
C PRO A 336 2.45 -20.32 -11.46
N PRO A 337 2.74 -20.41 -12.76
CA PRO A 337 2.32 -19.40 -13.73
C PRO A 337 0.82 -19.09 -13.71
N SER A 338 -0.03 -20.11 -13.52
CA SER A 338 -1.48 -19.99 -13.43
C SER A 338 -1.96 -19.26 -12.16
N LEU A 339 -1.14 -19.19 -11.10
CA LEU A 339 -1.48 -18.64 -9.79
C LEU A 339 -0.75 -17.33 -9.47
N ARG A 340 0.07 -16.82 -10.37
CA ARG A 340 0.80 -15.55 -10.17
C ARG A 340 -0.12 -14.37 -9.88
N GLY A 341 -1.24 -14.27 -10.61
CA GLY A 341 -2.26 -13.25 -10.36
C GLY A 341 -2.92 -13.39 -8.99
N LEU A 342 -3.21 -14.62 -8.57
CA LEU A 342 -3.74 -14.91 -7.23
C LEU A 342 -2.75 -14.45 -6.15
N ASN A 343 -1.48 -14.84 -6.24
CA ASN A 343 -0.47 -14.51 -5.24
C ASN A 343 -0.19 -13.01 -5.16
N THR A 344 -0.23 -12.29 -6.29
CA THR A 344 -0.16 -10.83 -6.29
C THR A 344 -1.35 -10.20 -5.53
N ASN A 345 -2.57 -10.73 -5.72
CA ASN A 345 -3.74 -10.29 -4.95
C ASN A 345 -3.62 -10.65 -3.46
N MET A 346 -3.01 -11.80 -3.13
CA MET A 346 -2.75 -12.18 -1.73
C MET A 346 -1.78 -11.20 -1.04
N THR A 347 -0.86 -10.59 -1.77
CA THR A 347 -0.02 -9.51 -1.20
C THR A 347 -0.86 -8.31 -0.75
N LEU A 348 -1.83 -7.87 -1.56
CA LEU A 348 -2.75 -6.79 -1.19
C LEU A 348 -3.63 -7.19 0.01
N PHE A 349 -4.07 -8.43 0.02
CA PHE A 349 -4.84 -8.98 1.14
C PHE A 349 -4.03 -9.00 2.45
N THR A 350 -2.76 -9.41 2.42
CA THR A 350 -1.86 -9.35 3.59
C THR A 350 -1.59 -7.91 4.03
N MET A 351 -1.51 -6.97 3.10
CA MET A 351 -1.39 -5.56 3.40
C MET A 351 -2.63 -5.04 4.16
N ASP A 352 -3.82 -5.24 3.62
CA ASP A 352 -5.07 -4.82 4.25
C ASP A 352 -5.21 -5.43 5.66
N ALA A 353 -4.86 -6.74 5.82
CA ALA A 353 -4.84 -7.42 7.11
C ALA A 353 -3.88 -6.78 8.10
N ALA A 354 -2.67 -6.43 7.68
CA ALA A 354 -1.67 -5.79 8.54
C ALA A 354 -2.11 -4.38 8.98
N TYR A 355 -2.69 -3.62 8.07
CA TYR A 355 -3.23 -2.29 8.34
C TYR A 355 -4.48 -2.29 9.23
N PHE A 356 -5.18 -3.43 9.33
CA PHE A 356 -6.21 -3.67 10.34
C PHE A 356 -5.63 -4.11 11.68
N VAL A 357 -4.80 -5.16 11.66
CA VAL A 357 -4.30 -5.83 12.87
C VAL A 357 -3.43 -4.87 13.70
N MET A 358 -2.52 -4.12 13.06
CA MET A 358 -1.54 -3.31 13.79
C MET A 358 -2.16 -2.13 14.54
N PRO A 359 -3.07 -1.30 13.99
CA PRO A 359 -3.70 -0.24 14.76
C PRO A 359 -4.52 -0.77 15.93
N TYR A 360 -5.23 -1.90 15.73
CA TYR A 360 -6.00 -2.53 16.79
C TYR A 360 -5.10 -3.04 17.93
N MET A 361 -4.06 -3.82 17.59
CA MET A 361 -3.09 -4.32 18.56
C MET A 361 -2.32 -3.18 19.24
N GLY A 362 -1.86 -2.20 18.46
CA GLY A 362 -1.16 -1.02 18.99
C GLY A 362 -2.05 -0.20 19.93
N GLY A 363 -3.31 0.00 19.57
CA GLY A 363 -4.29 0.67 20.45
C GLY A 363 -4.50 -0.06 21.78
N MET A 364 -4.60 -1.39 21.76
CA MET A 364 -4.68 -2.20 22.98
C MET A 364 -3.42 -2.05 23.85
N LEU A 365 -2.24 -2.08 23.26
CA LEU A 365 -0.97 -1.90 23.95
C LEU A 365 -0.86 -0.50 24.58
N ILE A 366 -1.25 0.55 23.85
CA ILE A 366 -1.29 1.92 24.38
C ILE A 366 -2.27 2.02 25.57
N THR A 367 -3.43 1.39 25.45
CA THR A 367 -4.44 1.34 26.54
C THR A 367 -3.88 0.66 27.81
N SER A 368 -3.01 -0.35 27.65
CA SER A 368 -2.34 -1.03 28.77
C SER A 368 -1.15 -0.27 29.35
N GLY A 369 -0.92 0.99 28.90
CA GLY A 369 0.17 1.83 29.39
C GLY A 369 1.49 1.71 28.62
N THR A 370 1.50 0.99 27.50
CA THR A 370 2.68 0.88 26.64
C THR A 370 2.88 2.20 25.89
N GLY A 371 4.09 2.77 25.92
CA GLY A 371 4.41 4.00 25.18
C GLY A 371 4.57 3.76 23.68
N PHE A 372 4.36 4.82 22.88
CA PHE A 372 4.49 4.75 21.41
C PHE A 372 5.84 4.20 20.94
N GLY A 373 6.94 4.53 21.62
CA GLY A 373 8.27 3.99 21.29
C GLY A 373 8.35 2.47 21.34
N ALA A 374 7.62 1.82 22.26
CA ALA A 374 7.60 0.37 22.37
C ALA A 374 6.93 -0.31 21.15
N LEU A 375 5.98 0.35 20.48
CA LEU A 375 5.37 -0.15 19.26
C LEU A 375 6.41 -0.31 18.15
N PHE A 376 7.40 0.59 18.08
CA PHE A 376 8.48 0.52 17.10
C PHE A 376 9.48 -0.60 17.43
N TYR A 377 9.66 -0.95 18.71
CA TYR A 377 10.44 -2.15 19.09
C TYR A 377 9.70 -3.43 18.71
N ILE A 378 8.38 -3.47 18.85
CA ILE A 378 7.54 -4.58 18.37
C ILE A 378 7.61 -4.67 16.85
N ALA A 379 7.56 -3.54 16.14
CA ALA A 379 7.73 -3.49 14.70
C ALA A 379 9.11 -4.04 14.26
N ALA A 380 10.19 -3.72 14.99
CA ALA A 380 11.50 -4.32 14.78
C ALA A 380 11.47 -5.85 14.98
N GLY A 381 10.71 -6.33 15.97
CA GLY A 381 10.45 -7.77 16.19
C GLY A 381 9.77 -8.45 15.00
N PHE A 382 8.78 -7.82 14.38
CA PHE A 382 8.16 -8.32 13.15
C PHE A 382 9.17 -8.40 11.98
N VAL A 383 10.03 -7.39 11.83
CA VAL A 383 11.09 -7.41 10.81
C VAL A 383 12.13 -8.50 11.08
N MET A 384 12.50 -8.75 12.36
CA MET A 384 13.37 -9.86 12.74
C MET A 384 12.75 -11.21 12.38
N LEU A 385 11.46 -11.42 12.66
CA LEU A 385 10.76 -12.65 12.27
C LEU A 385 10.70 -12.80 10.74
N SER A 386 10.44 -11.71 10.01
CA SER A 386 10.49 -11.70 8.54
C SER A 386 11.87 -12.11 8.04
N LEU A 387 12.95 -11.55 8.61
CA LEU A 387 14.32 -11.91 8.26
C LEU A 387 14.59 -13.40 8.53
N ALA A 388 14.15 -13.94 9.66
CA ALA A 388 14.30 -15.35 9.99
C ALA A 388 13.60 -16.25 8.96
N LEU A 389 12.37 -15.91 8.54
CA LEU A 389 11.65 -16.65 7.49
C LEU A 389 12.42 -16.64 6.16
N ILE A 390 12.95 -15.49 5.74
CA ILE A 390 13.72 -15.35 4.51
C ILE A 390 15.06 -16.09 4.59
N MET A 391 15.71 -16.11 5.75
CA MET A 391 16.95 -16.90 5.97
C MET A 391 16.66 -18.41 5.88
N THR A 392 15.55 -18.87 6.49
CA THR A 392 15.10 -20.27 6.40
C THR A 392 14.82 -20.66 4.95
N LEU A 393 14.11 -19.82 4.19
CA LEU A 393 13.86 -20.04 2.77
C LEU A 393 15.16 -20.14 1.97
N SER A 394 16.11 -19.22 2.23
CA SER A 394 17.42 -19.22 1.58
C SER A 394 18.22 -20.52 1.88
N HIS A 395 18.16 -21.01 3.12
CA HIS A 395 18.82 -22.25 3.52
C HIS A 395 18.21 -23.47 2.81
N MET A 396 16.87 -23.55 2.76
CA MET A 396 16.17 -24.62 2.05
C MET A 396 16.51 -24.67 0.55
N GLN A 397 16.61 -23.51 -0.11
CA GLN A 397 17.00 -23.43 -1.53
C GLN A 397 18.43 -23.92 -1.75
N ARG A 398 19.37 -23.57 -0.86
CA ARG A 398 20.76 -24.06 -0.93
C ARG A 398 20.85 -25.57 -0.75
N GLN A 399 20.09 -26.12 0.19
CA GLN A 399 20.04 -27.57 0.41
C GLN A 399 19.49 -28.34 -0.80
N ALA A 400 18.42 -27.83 -1.43
CA ALA A 400 17.86 -28.43 -2.64
C ALA A 400 18.86 -28.44 -3.81
N LEU A 401 19.64 -27.37 -3.97
CA LEU A 401 20.71 -27.28 -4.97
C LEU A 401 21.84 -28.26 -4.70
N THR A 402 22.22 -28.49 -3.44
CA THR A 402 23.29 -29.45 -3.06
C THR A 402 22.84 -30.88 -3.08
N ALA A 403 21.54 -31.19 -2.89
CA ALA A 403 20.97 -32.52 -2.95
C ALA A 403 20.74 -33.04 -4.39
N GLY A 404 20.96 -32.22 -5.41
CA GLY A 404 20.79 -32.60 -6.82
C GLY A 404 19.34 -32.77 -7.28
N ASP A 405 18.36 -32.44 -6.44
CA ASP A 405 16.95 -32.39 -6.82
C ASP A 405 16.71 -31.17 -7.73
N GLY A 406 16.74 -31.41 -9.04
CA GLY A 406 16.58 -30.39 -10.10
C GLY A 406 15.18 -29.75 -10.19
N THR A 407 14.43 -29.69 -9.12
CA THR A 407 13.21 -28.89 -8.98
C THR A 407 13.60 -27.48 -8.60
N GLY A 408 14.09 -26.72 -9.59
CA GLY A 408 14.27 -25.28 -9.46
C GLY A 408 12.95 -24.61 -9.04
N ILE A 409 12.91 -24.11 -7.81
CA ILE A 409 11.88 -23.19 -7.31
C ILE A 409 12.28 -21.75 -7.67
#